data_cf4db5c8a6a383492bf77e81fc35a8be
#
_entry.id   cf4db5c8a6a383492bf77e81fc35a8be
#
_cell.length_a   1.000
_cell.length_b   1.000
_cell.length_c   1.000
_cell.angle_alpha   90.00
_cell.angle_beta   90.00
_cell.angle_gamma   90.00
#
_symmetry.space_group_name_H-M   'P 1'
#
loop_
_entity.id
_entity.type
_entity.pdbx_description
1 polymer ?
#
loop_
_entity_poly.entity_id
_entity_poly.type
_entity_poly.pdbx_seq_one_letter_code
_entity_poly.pdbx_strand_id
1 'polypeptide(L)'
;MLTYRKMTLTECDKINEMDAAQYIGRAWREVEGARKLIDIDYLDPTWPNGYDVHYNNLKSTISSEGEAVGAYDEADRLKGFVTVNRMTFGKSESYALLDQLFVSLESRGQGIGKRLFLAAVEIAKRFDVGYLFICAGSAEETIAFYRSLGCIDAPERHNDYYESDPRDLQMVYSVNS
;
A
#
# COMPACT_ATOMS: atom_id res chain seq x y z
N MET A 1 -6.05 20.02 10.81
CA MET A 1 -6.90 18.80 10.72
C MET A 1 -6.80 18.25 9.30
N LEU A 2 -6.81 16.91 9.15
CA LEU A 2 -6.75 16.29 7.82
C LEU A 2 -8.14 15.92 7.32
N THR A 3 -8.36 16.11 6.02
CA THR A 3 -9.56 15.65 5.32
C THR A 3 -9.22 14.43 4.49
N TYR A 4 -10.02 13.37 4.60
CA TYR A 4 -9.87 12.14 3.82
C TYR A 4 -10.98 12.10 2.77
N ARG A 5 -10.61 12.09 1.51
CA ARG A 5 -11.56 12.10 0.40
C ARG A 5 -11.06 11.33 -0.81
N LYS A 6 -11.99 10.94 -1.66
CA LYS A 6 -11.68 10.26 -2.92
C LYS A 6 -10.83 11.17 -3.81
N MET A 7 -9.77 10.60 -4.37
CA MET A 7 -8.94 11.28 -5.37
C MET A 7 -9.56 11.16 -6.76
N THR A 8 -9.43 12.23 -7.51
CA THR A 8 -9.86 12.26 -8.91
C THR A 8 -8.66 12.11 -9.85
N LEU A 9 -8.94 11.79 -11.12
CA LEU A 9 -7.91 11.62 -12.14
C LEU A 9 -7.04 12.88 -12.31
N THR A 10 -7.63 14.06 -12.16
CA THR A 10 -6.92 15.34 -12.29
C THR A 10 -6.03 15.68 -11.11
N GLU A 11 -6.11 14.92 -10.02
CA GLU A 11 -5.32 15.14 -8.80
C GLU A 11 -4.09 14.23 -8.68
N CYS A 12 -3.85 13.36 -9.65
CA CYS A 12 -2.77 12.36 -9.54
C CYS A 12 -1.38 13.00 -9.38
N ASP A 13 -1.14 14.19 -9.93
CA ASP A 13 0.11 14.91 -9.80
C ASP A 13 0.34 15.46 -8.37
N LYS A 14 -0.68 15.50 -7.52
CA LYS A 14 -0.53 15.92 -6.12
C LYS A 14 0.38 15.00 -5.31
N ILE A 15 0.63 13.77 -5.75
CA ILE A 15 1.62 12.92 -5.07
C ILE A 15 3.03 13.54 -5.08
N ASN A 16 3.30 14.45 -6.02
CA ASN A 16 4.56 15.21 -6.05
C ASN A 16 4.72 16.18 -4.85
N GLU A 17 3.64 16.48 -4.14
CA GLU A 17 3.67 17.30 -2.91
C GLU A 17 4.20 16.52 -1.69
N MET A 18 4.32 15.19 -1.81
CA MET A 18 4.71 14.30 -0.72
C MET A 18 6.21 14.03 -0.71
N ASP A 19 6.76 13.89 0.48
CA ASP A 19 8.10 13.33 0.69
C ASP A 19 7.99 11.83 0.90
N ALA A 20 8.39 11.05 -0.12
CA ALA A 20 8.32 9.60 -0.11
C ALA A 20 9.58 8.93 0.45
N ALA A 21 10.56 9.69 0.90
CA ALA A 21 11.81 9.14 1.43
C ALA A 21 11.56 8.12 2.55
N GLN A 22 12.33 7.05 2.57
CA GLN A 22 12.22 5.99 3.56
C GLN A 22 13.60 5.48 3.97
N TYR A 23 13.87 5.45 5.26
CA TYR A 23 15.01 4.75 5.81
C TYR A 23 14.62 3.31 6.16
N ILE A 24 15.41 2.34 5.69
CA ILE A 24 15.21 0.92 5.94
C ILE A 24 16.38 0.43 6.77
N GLY A 25 16.18 0.26 8.08
CA GLY A 25 17.19 -0.28 8.98
C GLY A 25 17.35 -1.78 8.75
N ARG A 26 16.27 -2.53 8.85
CA ARG A 26 16.23 -3.97 8.61
C ARG A 26 15.10 -4.34 7.67
N ALA A 27 15.27 -5.44 6.97
CA ALA A 27 14.24 -6.00 6.10
C ALA A 27 14.17 -7.52 6.22
N TRP A 28 13.00 -8.06 5.96
CA TRP A 28 12.81 -9.51 5.91
C TRP A 28 13.40 -10.08 4.63
N ARG A 29 14.17 -11.15 4.78
CA ARG A 29 14.77 -11.90 3.67
C ARG A 29 14.61 -13.38 3.92
N GLU A 30 14.51 -14.13 2.85
CA GLU A 30 14.55 -15.59 2.93
C GLU A 30 16.01 -16.05 2.93
N VAL A 31 16.40 -16.73 4.01
CA VAL A 31 17.75 -17.26 4.22
C VAL A 31 17.61 -18.73 4.56
N GLU A 32 18.13 -19.60 3.70
CA GLU A 32 18.08 -21.07 3.90
C GLU A 32 16.64 -21.58 4.15
N GLY A 33 15.68 -21.04 3.41
CA GLY A 33 14.27 -21.45 3.50
C GLY A 33 13.48 -20.83 4.66
N ALA A 34 14.06 -19.93 5.46
CA ALA A 34 13.40 -19.25 6.56
C ALA A 34 13.49 -17.74 6.42
N ARG A 35 12.45 -17.02 6.83
CA ARG A 35 12.46 -15.56 6.87
C ARG A 35 13.27 -15.08 8.07
N LYS A 36 14.21 -14.18 7.82
CA LYS A 36 15.04 -13.54 8.85
C LYS A 36 15.12 -12.04 8.62
N LEU A 37 15.23 -11.28 9.71
CA LEU A 37 15.53 -9.84 9.65
C LEU A 37 17.02 -9.66 9.39
N ILE A 38 17.33 -8.92 8.34
CA ILE A 38 18.71 -8.64 7.92
C ILE A 38 18.93 -7.13 7.98
N ASP A 39 20.10 -6.72 8.44
CA ASP A 39 20.50 -5.31 8.43
C ASP A 39 20.69 -4.84 6.99
N ILE A 40 19.99 -3.80 6.62
CA ILE A 40 20.03 -3.18 5.28
C ILE A 40 20.72 -1.82 5.35
N ASP A 41 20.34 -0.99 6.33
CA ASP A 41 20.88 0.35 6.55
C ASP A 41 20.89 1.18 5.25
N TYR A 42 19.73 1.32 4.65
CA TYR A 42 19.55 1.99 3.36
C TYR A 42 18.55 3.13 3.46
N LEU A 43 18.95 4.30 2.97
CA LEU A 43 18.03 5.42 2.77
C LEU A 43 17.58 5.47 1.32
N ASP A 44 16.29 5.25 1.09
CA ASP A 44 15.67 5.54 -0.19
C ASP A 44 15.24 7.02 -0.18
N PRO A 45 15.89 7.88 -0.96
CA PRO A 45 15.70 9.34 -0.83
C PRO A 45 14.40 9.83 -1.49
N THR A 46 13.73 9.00 -2.26
CA THR A 46 12.56 9.40 -3.05
C THR A 46 11.63 8.20 -3.27
N TRP A 47 10.74 8.28 -4.26
CA TRP A 47 9.81 7.21 -4.59
C TRP A 47 10.54 5.92 -4.96
N PRO A 48 10.21 4.78 -4.33
CA PRO A 48 10.78 3.49 -4.73
C PRO A 48 10.47 3.20 -6.21
N ASN A 49 11.48 2.84 -6.98
CA ASN A 49 11.38 2.64 -8.43
C ASN A 49 11.03 3.89 -9.25
N GLY A 50 11.05 5.07 -8.63
CA GLY A 50 10.85 6.35 -9.28
C GLY A 50 9.41 6.88 -9.23
N TYR A 51 9.28 8.20 -9.27
CA TYR A 51 8.00 8.90 -9.22
C TYR A 51 7.02 8.45 -10.31
N ASP A 52 7.50 8.30 -11.55
CA ASP A 52 6.63 7.99 -12.69
C ASP A 52 5.88 6.66 -12.54
N VAL A 53 6.49 5.68 -11.90
CA VAL A 53 5.85 4.38 -11.63
C VAL A 53 4.61 4.60 -10.76
N HIS A 54 4.74 5.36 -9.68
CA HIS A 54 3.65 5.59 -8.74
C HIS A 54 2.56 6.49 -9.32
N TYR A 55 2.95 7.51 -10.06
CA TYR A 55 2.02 8.40 -10.77
C TYR A 55 1.19 7.61 -11.80
N ASN A 56 1.85 6.81 -12.64
CA ASN A 56 1.18 6.03 -13.67
C ASN A 56 0.29 4.94 -13.06
N ASN A 57 0.71 4.30 -11.98
CA ASN A 57 -0.11 3.30 -11.29
C ASN A 57 -1.36 3.94 -10.68
N LEU A 58 -1.24 5.12 -10.08
CA LEU A 58 -2.39 5.85 -9.53
C LEU A 58 -3.39 6.23 -10.64
N LYS A 59 -2.90 6.75 -11.76
CA LYS A 59 -3.74 7.05 -12.93
C LYS A 59 -4.45 5.81 -13.45
N SER A 60 -3.71 4.71 -13.58
CA SER A 60 -4.24 3.44 -14.06
C SER A 60 -5.34 2.92 -13.13
N THR A 61 -5.12 2.96 -11.82
CA THR A 61 -6.13 2.53 -10.85
C THR A 61 -7.43 3.31 -11.03
N ILE A 62 -7.37 4.63 -11.07
CA ILE A 62 -8.57 5.48 -11.20
C ILE A 62 -9.23 5.30 -12.57
N SER A 63 -8.44 5.25 -13.64
CA SER A 63 -8.96 5.09 -15.02
C SER A 63 -9.60 3.73 -15.26
N SER A 64 -9.22 2.71 -14.48
CA SER A 64 -9.75 1.35 -14.58
C SER A 64 -10.82 1.05 -13.52
N GLU A 65 -11.54 2.08 -13.07
CA GLU A 65 -12.62 1.99 -12.10
C GLU A 65 -12.21 1.54 -10.70
N GLY A 66 -10.92 1.53 -10.40
CA GLY A 66 -10.42 1.43 -9.04
C GLY A 66 -10.65 2.74 -8.28
N GLU A 67 -10.33 2.74 -7.00
CA GLU A 67 -10.50 3.93 -6.17
C GLU A 67 -9.22 4.29 -5.44
N ALA A 68 -9.04 5.59 -5.26
CA ALA A 68 -7.97 6.15 -4.44
C ALA A 68 -8.57 7.12 -3.42
N VAL A 69 -8.04 7.08 -2.20
CA VAL A 69 -8.38 8.04 -1.15
C VAL A 69 -7.13 8.78 -0.73
N GLY A 70 -7.20 10.09 -0.67
CA GLY A 70 -6.12 10.96 -0.22
C GLY A 70 -6.43 11.59 1.14
N ALA A 71 -5.37 11.83 1.90
CA ALA A 71 -5.39 12.62 3.12
C ALA A 71 -4.81 14.01 2.83
N TYR A 72 -5.59 15.05 3.03
CA TYR A 72 -5.24 16.44 2.66
C TYR A 72 -5.17 17.32 3.90
N ASP A 73 -4.20 18.23 3.94
CA ASP A 73 -4.12 19.24 5.00
C ASP A 73 -5.06 20.43 4.72
N GLU A 74 -5.05 21.42 5.60
CA GLU A 74 -5.90 22.61 5.49
C GLU A 74 -5.59 23.49 4.28
N ALA A 75 -4.40 23.35 3.70
CA ALA A 75 -3.99 24.00 2.46
C ALA A 75 -4.24 23.14 1.23
N ASP A 76 -5.03 22.07 1.36
CA ASP A 76 -5.35 21.10 0.30
C ASP A 76 -4.12 20.41 -0.29
N ARG A 77 -3.04 20.27 0.50
CA ARG A 77 -1.86 19.51 0.08
C ARG A 77 -1.99 18.06 0.49
N LEU A 78 -1.58 17.17 -0.40
CA LEU A 78 -1.64 15.73 -0.17
C LEU A 78 -0.57 15.29 0.83
N LYS A 79 -1.00 14.58 1.88
CA LYS A 79 -0.12 14.04 2.94
C LYS A 79 -0.03 12.53 2.94
N GLY A 80 -0.90 11.87 2.23
CA GLY A 80 -0.90 10.42 2.08
C GLY A 80 -2.00 9.97 1.15
N PHE A 81 -1.90 8.76 0.63
CA PHE A 81 -2.95 8.18 -0.21
C PHE A 81 -2.91 6.66 -0.18
N VAL A 82 -4.02 6.06 -0.55
CA VAL A 82 -4.17 4.62 -0.72
C VAL A 82 -4.94 4.35 -2.01
N THR A 83 -4.60 3.26 -2.68
CA THR A 83 -5.29 2.82 -3.89
C THR A 83 -5.74 1.38 -3.77
N VAL A 84 -6.93 1.08 -4.32
CA VAL A 84 -7.47 -0.27 -4.44
C VAL A 84 -7.89 -0.50 -5.88
N ASN A 85 -7.30 -1.51 -6.51
CA ASN A 85 -7.62 -1.86 -7.89
C ASN A 85 -8.96 -2.59 -7.96
N ARG A 86 -9.77 -2.23 -8.97
CA ARG A 86 -11.07 -2.85 -9.21
C ARG A 86 -10.96 -4.31 -9.67
N MET A 87 -9.85 -4.65 -10.32
CA MET A 87 -9.62 -6.02 -10.78
C MET A 87 -9.58 -6.98 -9.60
N THR A 88 -10.48 -7.95 -9.61
CA THR A 88 -10.57 -8.98 -8.57
C THR A 88 -9.94 -10.27 -9.08
N PHE A 89 -9.39 -11.05 -8.17
CA PHE A 89 -8.73 -12.31 -8.47
C PHE A 89 -8.87 -13.28 -7.30
N GLY A 90 -8.34 -14.48 -7.47
CA GLY A 90 -8.29 -15.52 -6.45
C GLY A 90 -8.90 -16.83 -6.93
N LYS A 91 -8.47 -17.93 -6.33
CA LYS A 91 -8.97 -19.29 -6.62
C LYS A 91 -9.95 -19.76 -5.55
N SER A 92 -9.54 -19.67 -4.28
CA SER A 92 -10.34 -20.10 -3.13
C SER A 92 -11.11 -18.95 -2.50
N GLU A 93 -10.61 -17.73 -2.63
CA GLU A 93 -11.18 -16.51 -2.07
C GLU A 93 -11.18 -15.41 -3.13
N SER A 94 -11.95 -14.35 -2.88
CA SER A 94 -11.96 -13.17 -3.74
C SER A 94 -11.12 -12.06 -3.13
N TYR A 95 -10.22 -11.50 -3.93
CA TYR A 95 -9.28 -10.47 -3.51
C TYR A 95 -9.40 -9.22 -4.38
N ALA A 96 -9.21 -8.06 -3.78
CA ALA A 96 -8.87 -6.83 -4.48
C ALA A 96 -7.49 -6.37 -4.01
N LEU A 97 -6.66 -5.84 -4.92
CA LEU A 97 -5.31 -5.41 -4.60
C LEU A 97 -5.32 -4.02 -4.00
N LEU A 98 -4.84 -3.89 -2.75
CA LEU A 98 -4.35 -2.62 -2.24
C LEU A 98 -2.99 -2.41 -2.90
N ASP A 99 -2.95 -1.53 -3.90
CA ASP A 99 -1.76 -1.38 -4.76
C ASP A 99 -0.73 -0.44 -4.15
N GLN A 100 -1.18 0.69 -3.61
CA GLN A 100 -0.29 1.68 -3.01
C GLN A 100 -0.85 2.20 -1.69
N LEU A 101 0.04 2.40 -0.72
CA LEU A 101 -0.24 3.09 0.54
C LEU A 101 1.01 3.87 0.95
N PHE A 102 0.94 5.18 0.87
CA PHE A 102 2.06 6.06 1.21
C PHE A 102 1.61 7.19 2.12
N VAL A 103 2.48 7.56 3.07
CA VAL A 103 2.32 8.73 3.93
C VAL A 103 3.58 9.56 3.81
N SER A 104 3.44 10.86 3.60
CA SER A 104 4.56 11.79 3.50
C SER A 104 5.40 11.74 4.79
N LEU A 105 6.72 11.80 4.64
CA LEU A 105 7.68 11.57 5.73
C LEU A 105 7.36 12.40 6.98
N GLU A 106 7.11 13.69 6.81
CA GLU A 106 6.84 14.63 7.91
C GLU A 106 5.50 14.36 8.63
N SER A 107 4.64 13.55 8.01
CA SER A 107 3.30 13.25 8.53
C SER A 107 3.17 11.84 9.11
N ARG A 108 4.26 11.07 9.13
CA ARG A 108 4.25 9.70 9.66
C ARG A 108 4.14 9.69 11.19
N GLY A 109 3.67 8.56 11.73
CA GLY A 109 3.52 8.38 13.17
C GLY A 109 2.29 9.08 13.77
N GLN A 110 1.35 9.55 12.95
CA GLN A 110 0.15 10.28 13.37
C GLN A 110 -1.15 9.52 13.09
N GLY A 111 -1.06 8.25 12.71
CA GLY A 111 -2.23 7.41 12.43
C GLY A 111 -2.83 7.55 11.04
N ILE A 112 -2.21 8.32 10.15
CA ILE A 112 -2.71 8.56 8.79
C ILE A 112 -2.76 7.25 7.99
N GLY A 113 -1.69 6.45 8.06
CA GLY A 113 -1.62 5.17 7.37
C GLY A 113 -2.74 4.22 7.77
N LYS A 114 -3.05 4.14 9.06
CA LYS A 114 -4.17 3.33 9.57
C LYS A 114 -5.50 3.81 9.01
N ARG A 115 -5.76 5.12 9.00
CA ARG A 115 -7.00 5.67 8.47
C ARG A 115 -7.15 5.43 6.97
N LEU A 116 -6.06 5.55 6.22
CA LEU A 116 -6.05 5.23 4.80
C LEU A 116 -6.29 3.73 4.55
N PHE A 117 -5.69 2.87 5.36
CA PHE A 117 -5.95 1.43 5.29
C PHE A 117 -7.43 1.11 5.53
N LEU A 118 -8.04 1.71 6.54
CA LEU A 118 -9.47 1.52 6.81
C LEU A 118 -10.34 2.03 5.66
N ALA A 119 -9.95 3.11 4.98
CA ALA A 119 -10.62 3.55 3.76
C ALA A 119 -10.52 2.51 2.64
N ALA A 120 -9.35 1.86 2.50
CA ALA A 120 -9.19 0.75 1.55
C ALA A 120 -10.09 -0.44 1.87
N VAL A 121 -10.29 -0.75 3.14
CA VAL A 121 -11.22 -1.82 3.58
C VAL A 121 -12.64 -1.48 3.12
N GLU A 122 -13.09 -0.25 3.29
CA GLU A 122 -14.41 0.17 2.85
C GLU A 122 -14.56 0.15 1.31
N ILE A 123 -13.51 0.49 0.58
CA ILE A 123 -13.48 0.34 -0.88
C ILE A 123 -13.65 -1.14 -1.26
N ALA A 124 -12.90 -2.03 -0.64
CA ALA A 124 -12.98 -3.47 -0.91
C ALA A 124 -14.38 -4.03 -0.63
N LYS A 125 -15.04 -3.58 0.43
CA LYS A 125 -16.44 -3.96 0.70
C LYS A 125 -17.36 -3.56 -0.44
N ARG A 126 -17.19 -2.36 -1.01
CA ARG A 126 -17.98 -1.91 -2.16
C ARG A 126 -17.69 -2.72 -3.42
N PHE A 127 -16.48 -3.26 -3.55
CA PHE A 127 -16.11 -4.14 -4.66
C PHE A 127 -16.59 -5.59 -4.47
N ASP A 128 -17.23 -5.87 -3.34
CA ASP A 128 -17.82 -7.17 -3.02
C ASP A 128 -16.78 -8.31 -3.04
N VAL A 129 -15.60 -8.04 -2.49
CA VAL A 129 -14.55 -9.05 -2.29
C VAL A 129 -14.43 -9.42 -0.81
N GLY A 130 -13.93 -10.62 -0.53
CA GLY A 130 -13.74 -11.10 0.84
C GLY A 130 -12.48 -10.55 1.51
N TYR A 131 -11.46 -10.21 0.70
CA TYR A 131 -10.15 -9.84 1.21
C TYR A 131 -9.51 -8.70 0.43
N LEU A 132 -8.75 -7.85 1.14
CA LEU A 132 -7.67 -7.06 0.56
C LEU A 132 -6.42 -7.93 0.42
N PHE A 133 -5.75 -7.83 -0.70
CA PHE A 133 -4.46 -8.44 -0.96
C PHE A 133 -3.39 -7.34 -0.99
N ILE A 134 -2.28 -7.56 -0.29
CA ILE A 134 -1.20 -6.57 -0.18
C ILE A 134 0.12 -7.23 -0.56
N CYS A 135 0.85 -6.65 -1.51
CA CYS A 135 2.24 -6.98 -1.75
C CYS A 135 3.07 -6.00 -0.91
N ALA A 136 3.33 -6.39 0.33
CA ALA A 136 3.98 -5.51 1.29
C ALA A 136 5.48 -5.47 1.09
N GLY A 137 6.05 -4.27 0.98
CA GLY A 137 7.50 -4.09 0.99
C GLY A 137 8.12 -4.73 2.24
N SER A 138 9.31 -5.31 2.09
CA SER A 138 9.91 -6.19 3.10
C SER A 138 10.55 -5.47 4.28
N ALA A 139 10.53 -4.14 4.33
CA ALA A 139 11.05 -3.38 5.46
C ALA A 139 10.35 -3.77 6.77
N GLU A 140 11.12 -3.85 7.85
CA GLU A 140 10.62 -4.27 9.16
C GLU A 140 9.40 -3.47 9.61
N GLU A 141 9.46 -2.14 9.49
CA GLU A 141 8.37 -1.25 9.91
C GLU A 141 7.10 -1.43 9.05
N THR A 142 7.28 -1.67 7.76
CA THR A 142 6.16 -1.88 6.83
C THR A 142 5.38 -3.14 7.20
N ILE A 143 6.09 -4.23 7.42
CA ILE A 143 5.47 -5.50 7.81
C ILE A 143 4.83 -5.39 9.20
N ALA A 144 5.51 -4.75 10.16
CA ALA A 144 4.94 -4.52 11.49
C ALA A 144 3.65 -3.70 11.43
N PHE A 145 3.60 -2.71 10.55
CA PHE A 145 2.40 -1.90 10.32
C PHE A 145 1.22 -2.76 9.86
N TYR A 146 1.38 -3.55 8.81
CA TYR A 146 0.29 -4.40 8.31
C TYR A 146 -0.13 -5.46 9.31
N ARG A 147 0.82 -6.09 10.00
CA ARG A 147 0.51 -7.07 11.05
C ARG A 147 -0.25 -6.44 12.21
N SER A 148 0.09 -5.21 12.61
CA SER A 148 -0.62 -4.51 13.69
C SER A 148 -2.08 -4.22 13.34
N LEU A 149 -2.42 -4.15 12.06
CA LEU A 149 -3.79 -3.96 11.59
C LEU A 149 -4.58 -5.26 11.49
N GLY A 150 -3.93 -6.41 11.64
CA GLY A 150 -4.56 -7.73 11.53
C GLY A 150 -4.31 -8.43 10.19
N CYS A 151 -3.44 -7.89 9.33
CA CYS A 151 -3.04 -8.60 8.13
C CYS A 151 -2.23 -9.84 8.46
N ILE A 152 -2.45 -10.91 7.72
CA ILE A 152 -1.75 -12.19 7.84
C ILE A 152 -1.09 -12.55 6.51
N ASP A 153 -0.17 -13.50 6.54
CA ASP A 153 0.42 -14.02 5.30
C ASP A 153 -0.67 -14.59 4.39
N ALA A 154 -0.58 -14.32 3.09
CA ALA A 154 -1.54 -14.80 2.12
C ALA A 154 -1.53 -16.33 2.07
N PRO A 155 -2.71 -16.98 2.18
CA PRO A 155 -2.80 -18.45 2.13
C PRO A 155 -2.51 -19.00 0.73
N GLU A 156 -2.73 -18.20 -0.30
CA GLU A 156 -2.37 -18.55 -1.68
C GLU A 156 -1.51 -17.44 -2.29
N ARG A 157 -0.42 -17.82 -2.93
CA ARG A 157 0.51 -16.88 -3.56
C ARG A 157 -0.02 -16.45 -4.92
N HIS A 158 0.06 -15.15 -5.21
CA HIS A 158 -0.14 -14.64 -6.54
C HIS A 158 1.19 -14.69 -7.29
N ASN A 159 1.30 -15.57 -8.28
CA ASN A 159 2.57 -15.87 -8.94
C ASN A 159 3.14 -14.68 -9.71
N ASP A 160 2.31 -13.96 -10.46
CA ASP A 160 2.78 -12.81 -11.24
C ASP A 160 3.33 -11.71 -10.34
N TYR A 161 2.69 -11.43 -9.21
CA TYR A 161 3.19 -10.47 -8.23
C TYR A 161 4.48 -10.95 -7.58
N TYR A 162 4.59 -12.25 -7.30
CA TYR A 162 5.81 -12.84 -6.77
C TYR A 162 6.97 -12.72 -7.76
N GLU A 163 6.75 -13.00 -9.02
CA GLU A 163 7.77 -12.89 -10.06
C GLU A 163 8.20 -11.43 -10.29
N SER A 164 7.26 -10.50 -10.19
CA SER A 164 7.52 -9.07 -10.33
C SER A 164 8.40 -8.52 -9.20
N ASP A 165 8.11 -8.93 -7.97
CA ASP A 165 8.92 -8.54 -6.80
C ASP A 165 8.93 -9.66 -5.75
N PRO A 166 9.89 -10.59 -5.85
CA PRO A 166 9.93 -11.76 -4.96
C PRO A 166 10.33 -11.45 -3.52
N ARG A 167 10.79 -10.24 -3.24
CA ARG A 167 11.10 -9.81 -1.88
C ARG A 167 9.88 -9.31 -1.11
N ASP A 168 8.82 -8.91 -1.80
CA ASP A 168 7.58 -8.51 -1.15
C ASP A 168 6.96 -9.67 -0.38
N LEU A 169 6.36 -9.35 0.75
CA LEU A 169 5.54 -10.28 1.51
C LEU A 169 4.09 -10.13 1.10
N GLN A 170 3.52 -11.20 0.55
CA GLN A 170 2.11 -11.20 0.18
C GLN A 170 1.26 -11.45 1.43
N MET A 171 0.40 -10.51 1.72
CA MET A 171 -0.45 -10.50 2.90
C MET A 171 -1.90 -10.28 2.52
N VAL A 172 -2.81 -10.69 3.41
CA VAL A 172 -4.24 -10.49 3.22
C VAL A 172 -4.90 -9.93 4.47
N TYR A 173 -6.00 -9.23 4.28
CA TYR A 173 -6.88 -8.75 5.34
C TYR A 173 -8.32 -9.09 5.02
N SER A 174 -9.02 -9.76 5.93
CA SER A 174 -10.45 -10.07 5.78
C SER A 174 -11.28 -8.81 5.96
N VAL A 175 -12.04 -8.42 4.93
CA VAL A 175 -12.84 -7.18 4.98
C VAL A 175 -14.10 -7.33 5.83
N ASN A 176 -14.45 -8.54 6.21
CA ASN A 176 -15.63 -8.86 7.01
C ASN A 176 -15.31 -9.14 8.49
N SER A 177 -14.06 -8.96 8.88
CA SER A 177 -13.64 -9.17 10.27
C SER A 177 -13.85 -7.94 11.15
#